data_33e39928a0505f955027a08bfe376866
#
_entry.id   33e39928a0505f955027a08bfe376866
#
_cell.length_a   1.000
_cell.length_b   1.000
_cell.length_c   1.000
_cell.angle_alpha   90.00
_cell.angle_beta   90.00
_cell.angle_gamma   90.00
#
_symmetry.space_group_name_H-M   'P 1'
#
loop_
_entity.id
_entity.type
_entity.pdbx_description
1 polymer ?
#
loop_
_entity_poly.entity_id
_entity_poly.type
_entity_poly.pdbx_seq_one_letter_code
_entity_poly.pdbx_strand_id
1 'polypeptide(L)'
;MAILYALVSRKKVVLAEYTASSGNFPTVTRVLLSKIADNEDSKMSYVYDNHVFHYIIDQGITFLCMSSEDTKRRVAFMFLEDIIRTWRERFLAVEQTAIAFSLNEQFSPVLQQRVVSVIKLLRFISASL
;
A
#
# COMPACT_ATOMS: atom_id res chain seq x y z
N MET A 1 3.54 6.27 -14.76
CA MET A 1 3.89 5.19 -13.81
C MET A 1 4.15 5.80 -12.45
N ALA A 2 3.24 5.58 -11.54
CA ALA A 2 3.36 6.14 -10.19
C ALA A 2 2.56 5.33 -9.18
N ILE A 3 3.12 5.22 -7.97
CA ILE A 3 2.39 4.82 -6.78
C ILE A 3 1.93 6.11 -6.11
N LEU A 4 0.63 6.26 -5.90
CA LEU A 4 0.03 7.52 -5.44
C LEU A 4 -0.44 7.47 -3.98
N TYR A 5 -0.63 6.28 -3.45
CA TYR A 5 -1.16 6.07 -2.12
C TYR A 5 -0.73 4.70 -1.62
N ALA A 6 -0.45 4.59 -0.35
CA ALA A 6 -0.09 3.31 0.27
C ALA A 6 -0.61 3.26 1.71
N LEU A 7 -0.95 2.05 2.17
CA LEU A 7 -1.61 1.87 3.46
C LEU A 7 -1.31 0.48 4.03
N VAL A 8 -1.24 0.41 5.35
CA VAL A 8 -1.23 -0.86 6.08
C VAL A 8 -2.37 -0.84 7.08
N SER A 9 -3.20 -1.88 7.06
CA SER A 9 -4.35 -1.98 7.97
C SER A 9 -4.49 -3.39 8.53
N ARG A 10 -5.10 -3.47 9.71
CA ARG A 10 -5.62 -4.72 10.26
C ARG A 10 -7.14 -4.64 10.12
N LYS A 11 -7.71 -5.41 9.19
CA LYS A 11 -9.12 -5.30 8.82
C LYS A 11 -9.45 -3.84 8.47
N LYS A 12 -10.43 -3.22 9.12
CA LYS A 12 -10.81 -1.82 8.88
C LYS A 12 -9.94 -0.82 9.63
N VAL A 13 -9.06 -1.29 10.51
CA VAL A 13 -8.24 -0.42 11.35
C VAL A 13 -6.98 -0.03 10.59
N VAL A 14 -6.90 1.21 10.12
CA VAL A 14 -5.72 1.72 9.43
C VAL A 14 -4.62 1.96 10.46
N LEU A 15 -3.46 1.37 10.23
CA LEU A 15 -2.32 1.47 11.13
C LEU A 15 -1.32 2.53 10.67
N ALA A 16 -1.15 2.67 9.35
CA ALA A 16 -0.30 3.69 8.75
C ALA A 16 -0.73 3.92 7.30
N GLU A 17 -0.56 5.14 6.81
CA GLU A 17 -0.83 5.47 5.40
C GLU A 17 0.04 6.62 4.91
N TYR A 18 0.19 6.71 3.59
CA TYR A 18 0.90 7.79 2.93
C TYR A 18 0.20 8.13 1.62
N THR A 19 -0.04 9.43 1.41
CA THR A 19 -0.65 9.95 0.18
C THR A 19 0.37 10.81 -0.54
N ALA A 20 0.71 10.42 -1.78
CA ALA A 20 1.68 11.14 -2.60
C ALA A 20 1.06 12.28 -3.41
N SER A 21 -0.26 12.33 -3.53
CA SER A 21 -0.96 13.38 -4.25
C SER A 21 -2.26 13.74 -3.54
N SER A 22 -2.80 14.92 -3.86
CA SER A 22 -4.09 15.35 -3.32
C SER A 22 -5.23 14.56 -3.99
N GLY A 23 -6.32 14.38 -3.26
CA GLY A 23 -7.49 13.68 -3.74
C GLY A 23 -8.24 12.99 -2.62
N ASN A 24 -9.29 12.25 -2.99
CA ASN A 24 -10.14 11.54 -2.04
C ASN A 24 -9.73 10.08 -1.85
N PHE A 25 -8.47 9.76 -2.10
CA PHE A 25 -7.98 8.38 -2.04
C PHE A 25 -8.18 7.72 -0.67
N PRO A 26 -7.92 8.40 0.46
CA PRO A 26 -8.22 7.80 1.76
C PRO A 26 -9.69 7.43 1.92
N THR A 27 -10.61 8.29 1.46
CA THR A 27 -12.06 8.03 1.55
C THR A 27 -12.46 6.83 0.72
N VAL A 28 -11.99 6.76 -0.54
CA VAL A 28 -12.28 5.64 -1.43
C VAL A 28 -11.70 4.35 -0.87
N THR A 29 -10.49 4.42 -0.30
CA THR A 29 -9.83 3.26 0.29
C THR A 29 -10.61 2.70 1.47
N ARG A 30 -11.24 3.56 2.30
CA ARG A 30 -12.09 3.09 3.41
C ARG A 30 -13.26 2.26 2.90
N VAL A 31 -13.86 2.67 1.78
CA VAL A 31 -14.93 1.90 1.16
C VAL A 31 -14.44 0.53 0.70
N LEU A 32 -13.27 0.49 0.06
CA LEU A 32 -12.67 -0.77 -0.38
C LEU A 32 -12.34 -1.66 0.83
N LEU A 33 -11.73 -1.12 1.87
CA LEU A 33 -11.40 -1.88 3.08
C LEU A 33 -12.65 -2.50 3.72
N SER A 34 -13.78 -1.79 3.70
CA SER A 34 -15.01 -2.34 4.27
C SER A 34 -15.50 -3.57 3.52
N LYS A 35 -15.14 -3.70 2.24
CA LYS A 35 -15.52 -4.85 1.40
C LYS A 35 -14.58 -6.04 1.55
N ILE A 36 -13.30 -5.78 1.83
CA ILE A 36 -12.28 -6.83 1.83
C ILE A 36 -11.78 -7.19 3.24
N ALA A 37 -12.23 -6.48 4.28
CA ALA A 37 -11.69 -6.59 5.63
C ALA A 37 -11.71 -8.02 6.20
N ASP A 38 -12.71 -8.81 5.82
CA ASP A 38 -12.86 -10.17 6.31
C ASP A 38 -12.42 -11.23 5.30
N ASN A 39 -11.77 -10.81 4.21
CA ASN A 39 -11.28 -11.75 3.22
C ASN A 39 -10.09 -12.55 3.77
N GLU A 40 -9.94 -13.75 3.24
CA GLU A 40 -8.77 -14.58 3.51
C GLU A 40 -7.52 -13.99 2.85
N ASP A 41 -6.36 -14.52 3.21
CA ASP A 41 -5.10 -14.11 2.61
C ASP A 41 -5.18 -14.25 1.08
N SER A 42 -4.81 -13.18 0.38
CA SER A 42 -5.00 -13.10 -1.08
C SER A 42 -4.21 -11.95 -1.67
N LYS A 43 -4.11 -11.95 -3.00
CA LYS A 43 -3.53 -10.85 -3.79
C LYS A 43 -4.55 -10.46 -4.85
N MET A 44 -4.89 -9.19 -4.94
CA MET A 44 -5.90 -8.70 -5.87
C MET A 44 -5.55 -7.33 -6.42
N SER A 45 -6.10 -7.04 -7.60
CA SER A 45 -6.07 -5.70 -8.19
C SER A 45 -7.47 -5.31 -8.61
N TYR A 46 -7.85 -4.04 -8.36
CA TYR A 46 -9.14 -3.49 -8.74
C TYR A 46 -8.94 -2.19 -9.51
N VAL A 47 -9.56 -2.08 -10.67
CA VAL A 47 -9.55 -0.83 -11.44
C VAL A 47 -10.60 0.12 -10.86
N TYR A 48 -10.20 1.37 -10.68
CA TYR A 48 -11.07 2.45 -10.22
C TYR A 48 -10.74 3.72 -11.01
N ASP A 49 -11.63 4.12 -11.92
CA ASP A 49 -11.39 5.23 -12.87
C ASP A 49 -10.08 5.02 -13.61
N ASN A 50 -9.16 5.97 -13.52
CA ASN A 50 -7.85 5.91 -14.18
C ASN A 50 -6.77 5.35 -13.26
N HIS A 51 -7.16 4.67 -12.19
CA HIS A 51 -6.25 4.17 -11.17
C HIS A 51 -6.50 2.69 -10.92
N VAL A 52 -5.54 2.04 -10.27
CA VAL A 52 -5.67 0.63 -9.90
C VAL A 52 -5.28 0.48 -8.44
N PHE A 53 -6.16 -0.13 -7.66
CA PHE A 53 -5.83 -0.58 -6.31
C PHE A 53 -5.20 -1.96 -6.38
N HIS A 54 -4.10 -2.15 -5.67
CA HIS A 54 -3.46 -3.45 -5.51
C HIS A 54 -3.34 -3.72 -4.03
N TYR A 55 -3.65 -4.96 -3.61
CA TYR A 55 -3.47 -5.30 -2.20
C TYR A 55 -3.05 -6.74 -2.02
N ILE A 56 -2.38 -6.96 -0.88
CA ILE A 56 -2.03 -8.28 -0.37
C ILE A 56 -2.58 -8.35 1.04
N ILE A 57 -3.37 -9.38 1.33
CA ILE A 57 -3.77 -9.70 2.69
C ILE A 57 -2.92 -10.87 3.12
N ASP A 58 -2.18 -10.69 4.21
CA ASP A 58 -1.26 -11.69 4.75
C ASP A 58 -1.37 -11.70 6.26
N GLN A 59 -1.77 -12.82 6.82
CA GLN A 59 -1.95 -13.02 8.27
C GLN A 59 -2.85 -11.96 8.89
N GLY A 60 -3.94 -11.62 8.20
CA GLY A 60 -4.93 -10.67 8.68
C GLY A 60 -4.54 -9.20 8.52
N ILE A 61 -3.36 -8.92 7.97
CA ILE A 61 -2.90 -7.56 7.71
C ILE A 61 -3.03 -7.27 6.21
N THR A 62 -3.63 -6.14 5.87
CA THR A 62 -3.79 -5.69 4.49
C THR A 62 -2.72 -4.67 4.15
N PHE A 63 -1.97 -4.95 3.10
CA PHE A 63 -0.98 -4.04 2.53
C PHE A 63 -1.53 -3.60 1.18
N LEU A 64 -1.81 -2.31 1.03
CA LEU A 64 -2.54 -1.78 -0.11
C LEU A 64 -1.81 -0.60 -0.71
N CYS A 65 -1.82 -0.50 -2.05
CA CYS A 65 -1.38 0.71 -2.74
C CYS A 65 -2.34 1.04 -3.86
N MET A 66 -2.29 2.30 -4.31
CA MET A 66 -2.98 2.73 -5.50
C MET A 66 -1.96 3.28 -6.49
N SER A 67 -2.05 2.83 -7.73
CA SER A 67 -1.14 3.25 -8.79
C SER A 67 -1.91 3.89 -9.94
N SER A 68 -1.17 4.63 -10.79
CA SER A 68 -1.68 5.02 -12.09
C SER A 68 -1.94 3.77 -12.94
N GLU A 69 -2.86 3.86 -13.90
CA GLU A 69 -3.26 2.71 -14.72
C GLU A 69 -2.14 2.16 -15.59
N ASP A 70 -1.12 2.98 -15.91
CA ASP A 70 0.02 2.57 -16.71
C ASP A 70 1.13 1.88 -15.91
N THR A 71 0.96 1.74 -14.60
CA THR A 71 1.91 1.03 -13.75
C THR A 71 1.67 -0.47 -13.86
N LYS A 72 2.71 -1.23 -14.21
CA LYS A 72 2.58 -2.68 -14.33
C LYS A 72 2.23 -3.30 -12.98
N ARG A 73 1.29 -4.24 -12.99
CA ARG A 73 0.86 -4.97 -11.81
C ARG A 73 2.04 -5.57 -11.04
N ARG A 74 3.00 -6.15 -11.77
CA ARG A 74 4.19 -6.73 -11.16
C ARG A 74 4.96 -5.73 -10.32
N VAL A 75 5.09 -4.49 -10.80
CA VAL A 75 5.81 -3.42 -10.07
C VAL A 75 5.07 -3.07 -8.79
N ALA A 76 3.75 -2.93 -8.86
CA ALA A 76 2.94 -2.63 -7.68
C ALA A 76 3.07 -3.72 -6.61
N PHE A 77 3.04 -5.00 -7.01
CA PHE A 77 3.19 -6.09 -6.05
C PHE A 77 4.61 -6.22 -5.51
N MET A 78 5.63 -5.90 -6.30
CA MET A 78 7.00 -5.83 -5.78
C MET A 78 7.11 -4.77 -4.68
N PHE A 79 6.47 -3.61 -4.90
CA PHE A 79 6.41 -2.56 -3.90
C PHE A 79 5.74 -3.07 -2.62
N LEU A 80 4.58 -3.73 -2.75
CA LEU A 80 3.85 -4.25 -1.59
C LEU A 80 4.66 -5.32 -0.84
N GLU A 81 5.33 -6.21 -1.55
CA GLU A 81 6.17 -7.25 -0.92
C GLU A 81 7.33 -6.63 -0.14
N ASP A 82 7.92 -5.56 -0.66
CA ASP A 82 8.97 -4.82 0.05
C ASP A 82 8.41 -4.16 1.31
N ILE A 83 7.21 -3.58 1.23
CA ILE A 83 6.54 -2.98 2.39
C ILE A 83 6.24 -4.06 3.45
N ILE A 84 5.75 -5.23 3.05
CA ILE A 84 5.46 -6.33 3.97
C ILE A 84 6.73 -6.71 4.73
N ARG A 85 7.84 -6.92 4.03
CA ARG A 85 9.11 -7.29 4.65
C ARG A 85 9.55 -6.25 5.67
N THR A 86 9.54 -4.96 5.27
CA THR A 86 9.97 -3.87 6.15
C THR A 86 9.06 -3.73 7.37
N TRP A 87 7.74 -3.86 7.15
CA TRP A 87 6.76 -3.83 8.24
C TRP A 87 7.01 -4.94 9.26
N ARG A 88 7.18 -6.18 8.77
CA ARG A 88 7.36 -7.34 9.64
C ARG A 88 8.66 -7.32 10.43
N GLU A 89 9.69 -6.68 9.90
CA GLU A 89 10.95 -6.47 10.63
C GLU A 89 10.76 -5.57 11.84
N ARG A 90 9.76 -4.67 11.80
CA ARG A 90 9.57 -3.64 12.84
C ARG A 90 8.39 -3.91 13.75
N PHE A 91 7.28 -4.38 13.21
CA PHE A 91 5.99 -4.34 13.89
C PHE A 91 5.29 -5.69 14.04
N LEU A 92 5.96 -6.78 13.73
CA LEU A 92 5.36 -8.11 13.83
C LEU A 92 4.75 -8.36 15.22
N ALA A 93 5.43 -7.92 16.27
CA ALA A 93 4.99 -8.14 17.65
C ALA A 93 3.75 -7.33 18.03
N VAL A 94 3.46 -6.21 17.34
CA VAL A 94 2.40 -5.28 17.74
C VAL A 94 1.30 -5.15 16.68
N GLU A 95 1.47 -5.74 15.51
CA GLU A 95 0.53 -5.54 14.40
C GLU A 95 -0.90 -6.01 14.72
N GLN A 96 -1.05 -7.01 15.59
CA GLN A 96 -2.37 -7.55 15.94
C GLN A 96 -3.08 -6.74 17.03
N THR A 97 -2.38 -5.87 17.73
CA THR A 97 -2.92 -5.12 18.88
C THR A 97 -2.84 -3.61 18.74
N ALA A 98 -2.08 -3.10 17.76
CA ALA A 98 -1.90 -1.67 17.58
C ALA A 98 -3.24 -0.99 17.28
N ILE A 99 -3.46 0.18 17.88
CA ILE A 99 -4.68 0.96 17.64
C ILE A 99 -4.56 1.80 16.37
N ALA A 100 -5.69 2.33 15.90
CA ALA A 100 -5.75 3.10 14.67
C ALA A 100 -4.70 4.21 14.63
N PHE A 101 -3.96 4.29 13.53
CA PHE A 101 -2.92 5.27 13.24
C PHE A 101 -1.76 5.32 14.24
N SER A 102 -1.69 4.38 15.18
CA SER A 102 -0.64 4.38 16.21
C SER A 102 0.77 4.17 15.63
N LEU A 103 0.89 3.59 14.45
CA LEU A 103 2.17 3.34 13.79
C LEU A 103 2.41 4.30 12.61
N ASN A 104 1.51 5.26 12.40
CA ASN A 104 1.60 6.17 11.27
C ASN A 104 2.83 7.06 11.32
N GLU A 105 3.15 7.63 12.47
CA GLU A 105 4.31 8.52 12.62
C GLU A 105 5.61 7.79 12.28
N GLN A 106 5.72 6.53 12.66
CA GLN A 106 6.92 5.73 12.42
C GLN A 106 7.00 5.15 11.02
N PHE A 107 5.87 4.81 10.40
CA PHE A 107 5.88 4.07 9.15
C PHE A 107 5.48 4.89 7.92
N SER A 108 4.72 5.97 8.06
CA SER A 108 4.39 6.82 6.91
C SER A 108 5.64 7.34 6.18
N PRO A 109 6.71 7.76 6.89
CA PRO A 109 7.95 8.14 6.21
C PRO A 109 8.60 6.99 5.44
N VAL A 110 8.45 5.76 5.92
CA VAL A 110 8.97 4.58 5.20
C VAL A 110 8.17 4.35 3.92
N LEU A 111 6.85 4.45 3.99
CA LEU A 111 5.98 4.36 2.81
C LEU A 111 6.37 5.41 1.77
N GLN A 112 6.57 6.65 2.21
CA GLN A 112 6.99 7.74 1.33
C GLN A 112 8.31 7.41 0.65
N GLN A 113 9.31 6.97 1.40
CA GLN A 113 10.63 6.63 0.87
C GLN A 113 10.53 5.53 -0.18
N ARG A 114 9.73 4.49 0.07
CA ARG A 114 9.58 3.37 -0.86
C ARG A 114 8.84 3.78 -2.12
N VAL A 115 7.83 4.64 -2.01
CA VAL A 115 7.14 5.19 -3.17
C VAL A 115 8.12 5.95 -4.06
N VAL A 116 8.93 6.82 -3.49
CA VAL A 116 9.92 7.60 -4.22
C VAL A 116 10.98 6.68 -4.87
N SER A 117 11.43 5.66 -4.16
CA SER A 117 12.42 4.70 -4.67
C SER A 117 11.90 3.95 -5.89
N VAL A 118 10.63 3.52 -5.87
CA VAL A 118 10.02 2.83 -7.02
C VAL A 118 9.93 3.77 -8.22
N ILE A 119 9.51 5.01 -8.02
CA ILE A 119 9.43 6.00 -9.12
C ILE A 119 10.80 6.21 -9.75
N LYS A 120 11.86 6.38 -8.95
CA LYS A 120 13.21 6.55 -9.44
C LYS A 120 13.69 5.33 -10.23
N LEU A 121 13.42 4.14 -9.73
CA LEU A 121 13.79 2.90 -10.41
C LEU A 121 13.10 2.77 -11.76
N LEU A 122 11.80 3.07 -11.83
CA LEU A 122 11.03 3.03 -13.07
C LEU A 122 11.57 4.03 -14.10
N ARG A 123 11.94 5.23 -13.66
CA ARG A 123 12.53 6.24 -14.55
C ARG A 123 13.89 5.78 -15.07
N PHE A 124 14.72 5.18 -14.23
CA PHE A 124 16.02 4.65 -14.62
C PHE A 124 15.87 3.55 -15.68
N ILE A 125 14.99 2.60 -15.45
CA ILE A 125 14.73 1.49 -16.38
C ILE A 125 14.22 2.04 -17.71
N SER A 126 13.28 2.98 -17.68
CA SER A 126 12.71 3.58 -18.88
C SER A 126 13.78 4.34 -19.69
N ALA A 127 14.69 5.04 -19.02
CA ALA A 127 15.77 5.78 -19.68
C ALA A 127 16.81 4.85 -20.29
N SER A 128 16.95 3.62 -19.76
CA SER A 128 17.93 2.63 -20.23
C SER A 128 17.44 1.86 -21.45
N LEU A 129 16.16 1.89 -21.71
CA LEU A 129 15.53 1.19 -22.83
C LEU A 129 15.47 2.07 -24.08
#